data_64ec987d1c4525094f112a76a9213af5
#
_entry.id   64ec987d1c4525094f112a76a9213af5
#
_cell.length_a   1.000
_cell.length_b   1.000
_cell.length_c   1.000
_cell.angle_alpha   90.00
_cell.angle_beta   90.00
_cell.angle_gamma   90.00
#
_symmetry.space_group_name_H-M   'P 1'
#
loop_
_entity.id
_entity.type
_entity.pdbx_description
1 polymer ?
#
loop_
_entity_poly.entity_id
_entity_poly.type
_entity_poly.pdbx_seq_one_letter_code
_entity_poly.pdbx_strand_id
1 'polypeptide(L)'
;MRFSIVVAAYNVERYIGECLESLKSQSFGDFECIVVNDCSQDGTLDAIDRAIAGDGRFTVLTLERNSGLSAARNAGMAAAAGEFIMFLDGDDYYAPEALERLDARITADNLDMLYFGAASFYESRKLRREHYENQEVRESVGGVHCGPDMYVLMERTKAFRPSACLYTVRKALLDTCGLRFLDGILHEDVLFQMQLIPHPQRVAFLNEPLYQRRMREGSIMTTRPTMRNVHGLAVTAQRMQEWLAAHAGEYSREFCEAYAWRTSDTREVAARYLREIDEADVAAYRKGLSVEELAAFDLHVLGLWRSMGHVYDEYETSHAYRIGHALIAIPQKIRKLVELPQAKPGE
;
A
#
# COMPACT_ATOMS: atom_id res chain seq x y z
N MET A 1 -24.80 8.21 -7.14
CA MET A 1 -24.04 7.94 -5.91
C MET A 1 -22.62 8.48 -6.09
N ARG A 2 -22.20 9.35 -5.17
CA ARG A 2 -20.95 10.08 -5.29
C ARG A 2 -19.75 9.24 -4.86
N PHE A 3 -19.82 8.65 -3.68
CA PHE A 3 -18.70 7.86 -3.14
C PHE A 3 -19.07 6.39 -2.92
N SER A 4 -18.12 5.50 -3.22
CA SER A 4 -18.09 4.14 -2.69
C SER A 4 -16.92 4.03 -1.71
N ILE A 5 -17.22 3.71 -0.46
CA ILE A 5 -16.22 3.55 0.58
C ILE A 5 -16.04 2.06 0.84
N VAL A 6 -14.86 1.53 0.52
CA VAL A 6 -14.51 0.14 0.74
C VAL A 6 -13.85 0.01 2.10
N VAL A 7 -14.50 -0.68 3.02
CA VAL A 7 -13.99 -0.97 4.38
C VAL A 7 -13.48 -2.39 4.43
N ALA A 8 -12.16 -2.56 4.59
CA ALA A 8 -11.56 -3.89 4.79
C ALA A 8 -11.57 -4.26 6.28
N ALA A 9 -12.14 -5.41 6.62
CA ALA A 9 -12.29 -5.88 8.00
C ALA A 9 -11.76 -7.31 8.18
N TYR A 10 -10.78 -7.49 9.08
CA TYR A 10 -10.30 -8.79 9.52
C TYR A 10 -9.87 -8.75 10.98
N ASN A 11 -10.60 -9.47 11.85
CA ASN A 11 -10.33 -9.55 13.29
C ASN A 11 -10.23 -8.16 13.94
N VAL A 12 -11.23 -7.32 13.74
CA VAL A 12 -11.35 -5.93 14.20
C VAL A 12 -12.60 -5.70 15.03
N GLU A 13 -13.12 -6.73 15.70
CA GLU A 13 -14.33 -6.70 16.54
C GLU A 13 -14.41 -5.47 17.45
N ARG A 14 -13.28 -5.09 18.05
CA ARG A 14 -13.20 -3.97 19.01
C ARG A 14 -13.32 -2.59 18.38
N TYR A 15 -13.10 -2.46 17.06
CA TYR A 15 -12.87 -1.18 16.39
C TYR A 15 -13.90 -0.91 15.30
N ILE A 16 -14.38 -1.95 14.63
CA ILE A 16 -15.23 -1.83 13.46
C ILE A 16 -16.52 -1.04 13.73
N GLY A 17 -17.05 -1.10 14.95
CA GLY A 17 -18.24 -0.33 15.35
C GLY A 17 -17.98 1.18 15.24
N GLU A 18 -16.86 1.68 15.76
CA GLU A 18 -16.47 3.10 15.68
C GLU A 18 -16.18 3.53 14.24
N CYS A 19 -15.51 2.67 13.47
CA CYS A 19 -15.26 2.87 12.05
C CYS A 19 -16.57 3.12 11.29
N LEU A 20 -17.55 2.23 11.41
CA LEU A 20 -18.82 2.31 10.68
C LEU A 20 -19.71 3.45 11.20
N GLU A 21 -19.68 3.76 12.49
CA GLU A 21 -20.41 4.89 13.05
C GLU A 21 -19.87 6.22 12.53
N SER A 22 -18.56 6.33 12.27
CA SER A 22 -17.95 7.51 11.65
C SER A 22 -18.48 7.77 10.23
N LEU A 23 -18.87 6.71 9.51
CA LEU A 23 -19.50 6.82 8.19
C LEU A 23 -20.99 7.16 8.31
N LYS A 24 -21.71 6.55 9.24
CA LYS A 24 -23.13 6.85 9.48
C LYS A 24 -23.35 8.31 9.83
N SER A 25 -22.45 8.88 10.60
CA SER A 25 -22.50 10.26 11.10
C SER A 25 -21.96 11.31 10.14
N GLN A 26 -21.54 10.94 8.93
CA GLN A 26 -21.06 11.92 7.93
C GLN A 26 -22.17 12.94 7.59
N SER A 27 -21.77 14.21 7.48
CA SER A 27 -22.65 15.31 7.06
C SER A 27 -23.11 15.18 5.60
N PHE A 28 -22.39 14.42 4.78
CA PHE A 28 -22.69 14.14 3.37
C PHE A 28 -23.26 12.73 3.21
N GLY A 29 -24.45 12.62 2.62
CA GLY A 29 -25.22 11.38 2.59
C GLY A 29 -25.17 10.60 1.27
N ASP A 30 -24.63 11.15 0.17
CA ASP A 30 -24.63 10.48 -1.16
C ASP A 30 -23.44 9.53 -1.31
N PHE A 31 -23.41 8.47 -0.50
CA PHE A 31 -22.40 7.42 -0.54
C PHE A 31 -22.99 6.03 -0.29
N GLU A 32 -22.23 5.02 -0.67
CA GLU A 32 -22.35 3.64 -0.19
C GLU A 32 -21.12 3.23 0.58
N CYS A 33 -21.27 2.29 1.48
CA CYS A 33 -20.19 1.63 2.19
C CYS A 33 -20.23 0.13 1.92
N ILE A 34 -19.16 -0.41 1.40
CA ILE A 34 -18.98 -1.83 1.12
C ILE A 34 -17.98 -2.38 2.14
N VAL A 35 -18.52 -3.03 3.17
CA VAL A 35 -17.72 -3.66 4.22
C VAL A 35 -17.33 -5.06 3.75
N VAL A 36 -16.03 -5.30 3.57
CA VAL A 36 -15.52 -6.60 3.15
C VAL A 36 -14.91 -7.30 4.36
N ASN A 37 -15.63 -8.29 4.89
CA ASN A 37 -15.15 -9.18 5.94
C ASN A 37 -14.28 -10.28 5.33
N ASP A 38 -12.97 -10.24 5.58
CA ASP A 38 -12.00 -11.22 5.07
C ASP A 38 -11.96 -12.49 5.92
N CYS A 39 -13.12 -13.11 6.13
CA CYS A 39 -13.32 -14.34 6.90
C CYS A 39 -12.79 -14.22 8.35
N SER A 40 -13.19 -13.16 9.06
CA SER A 40 -12.83 -12.95 10.48
C SER A 40 -13.21 -14.14 11.36
N GLN A 41 -12.37 -14.40 12.37
CA GLN A 41 -12.53 -15.52 13.31
C GLN A 41 -12.96 -15.06 14.72
N ASP A 42 -13.11 -13.75 14.93
CA ASP A 42 -13.62 -13.11 16.14
C ASP A 42 -15.06 -12.60 15.94
N GLY A 43 -15.57 -11.78 16.82
CA GLY A 43 -16.92 -11.20 16.74
C GLY A 43 -17.06 -10.04 15.73
N THR A 44 -16.12 -9.87 14.77
CA THR A 44 -16.15 -8.78 13.78
C THR A 44 -17.45 -8.73 12.99
N LEU A 45 -17.92 -9.88 12.45
CA LEU A 45 -19.14 -9.91 11.65
C LEU A 45 -20.37 -9.49 12.45
N ASP A 46 -20.52 -10.00 13.67
CA ASP A 46 -21.60 -9.60 14.58
C ASP A 46 -21.55 -8.11 14.95
N ALA A 47 -20.33 -7.56 15.08
CA ALA A 47 -20.15 -6.13 15.35
C ALA A 47 -20.51 -5.27 14.14
N ILE A 48 -20.19 -5.71 12.92
CA ILE A 48 -20.62 -5.08 11.67
C ILE A 48 -22.14 -5.05 11.61
N ASP A 49 -22.81 -6.20 11.73
CA ASP A 49 -24.26 -6.31 11.61
C ASP A 49 -25.00 -5.41 12.61
N ARG A 50 -24.50 -5.33 13.85
CA ARG A 50 -25.05 -4.41 14.86
C ARG A 50 -24.86 -2.94 14.49
N ALA A 51 -23.67 -2.58 13.97
CA ALA A 51 -23.34 -1.19 13.67
C ALA A 51 -24.13 -0.64 12.48
N ILE A 52 -24.36 -1.45 11.44
CA ILE A 52 -25.06 -1.02 10.21
C ILE A 52 -26.57 -1.20 10.25
N ALA A 53 -27.11 -1.82 11.32
CA ALA A 53 -28.52 -2.15 11.39
C ALA A 53 -29.42 -0.98 10.99
N GLY A 54 -30.30 -1.21 9.97
CA GLY A 54 -31.27 -0.25 9.47
C GLY A 54 -30.74 0.83 8.54
N ASP A 55 -29.45 0.84 8.17
CA ASP A 55 -28.88 1.80 7.24
C ASP A 55 -28.63 1.16 5.86
N GLY A 56 -29.48 1.48 4.88
CA GLY A 56 -29.42 0.90 3.53
C GLY A 56 -28.23 1.34 2.69
N ARG A 57 -27.37 2.23 3.20
CA ARG A 57 -26.13 2.62 2.53
C ARG A 57 -25.01 1.59 2.66
N PHE A 58 -25.16 0.64 3.58
CA PHE A 58 -24.15 -0.36 3.90
C PHE A 58 -24.45 -1.71 3.29
N THR A 59 -23.46 -2.33 2.70
CA THR A 59 -23.48 -3.70 2.18
C THR A 59 -22.30 -4.48 2.76
N VAL A 60 -22.53 -5.74 3.15
CA VAL A 60 -21.47 -6.61 3.68
C VAL A 60 -21.15 -7.69 2.66
N LEU A 61 -19.89 -7.84 2.34
CA LEU A 61 -19.34 -8.95 1.57
C LEU A 61 -18.46 -9.79 2.50
N THR A 62 -18.70 -11.08 2.61
CA THR A 62 -17.85 -12.00 3.37
C THR A 62 -17.10 -12.91 2.40
N LEU A 63 -15.77 -12.92 2.48
CA LEU A 63 -14.94 -13.81 1.69
C LEU A 63 -14.96 -15.23 2.29
N GLU A 64 -14.85 -16.24 1.44
CA GLU A 64 -14.91 -17.66 1.85
C GLU A 64 -13.74 -18.07 2.75
N ARG A 65 -12.61 -17.36 2.62
CA ARG A 65 -11.37 -17.58 3.39
C ARG A 65 -10.64 -16.27 3.58
N ASN A 66 -9.73 -16.21 4.56
CA ASN A 66 -8.82 -15.08 4.68
C ASN A 66 -7.91 -15.06 3.43
N SER A 67 -8.11 -14.04 2.61
CA SER A 67 -7.42 -13.83 1.33
C SER A 67 -6.50 -12.61 1.36
N GLY A 68 -6.49 -11.84 2.46
CA GLY A 68 -5.66 -10.69 2.69
C GLY A 68 -6.26 -9.36 2.21
N LEU A 69 -5.61 -8.27 2.63
CA LEU A 69 -6.09 -6.91 2.44
C LEU A 69 -6.30 -6.53 0.97
N SER A 70 -5.40 -6.97 0.07
CA SER A 70 -5.53 -6.78 -1.39
C SER A 70 -6.83 -7.37 -1.92
N ALA A 71 -7.11 -8.64 -1.58
CA ALA A 71 -8.31 -9.34 -2.04
C ALA A 71 -9.59 -8.67 -1.50
N ALA A 72 -9.58 -8.24 -0.23
CA ALA A 72 -10.70 -7.53 0.37
C ALA A 72 -10.96 -6.19 -0.36
N ARG A 73 -9.92 -5.38 -0.61
CA ARG A 73 -10.06 -4.13 -1.35
C ARG A 73 -10.49 -4.36 -2.80
N ASN A 74 -9.96 -5.38 -3.48
CA ASN A 74 -10.34 -5.73 -4.84
C ASN A 74 -11.81 -6.17 -4.92
N ALA A 75 -12.30 -6.97 -3.97
CA ALA A 75 -13.71 -7.38 -3.89
C ALA A 75 -14.64 -6.17 -3.68
N GLY A 76 -14.26 -5.25 -2.79
CA GLY A 76 -15.00 -4.01 -2.57
C GLY A 76 -15.00 -3.10 -3.81
N MET A 77 -13.86 -2.94 -4.49
CA MET A 77 -13.76 -2.17 -5.75
C MET A 77 -14.67 -2.75 -6.84
N ALA A 78 -14.74 -4.08 -6.94
CA ALA A 78 -15.57 -4.74 -7.94
C ALA A 78 -17.07 -4.53 -7.70
N ALA A 79 -17.49 -4.41 -6.44
CA ALA A 79 -18.88 -4.15 -6.05
C ALA A 79 -19.26 -2.66 -6.07
N ALA A 80 -18.30 -1.76 -6.10
CA ALA A 80 -18.49 -0.32 -6.03
C ALA A 80 -19.26 0.23 -7.25
N ALA A 81 -20.26 1.08 -6.98
CA ALA A 81 -21.10 1.74 -7.99
C ALA A 81 -20.97 3.27 -7.98
N GLY A 82 -20.30 3.85 -6.97
CA GLY A 82 -20.09 5.28 -6.85
C GLY A 82 -19.13 5.85 -7.89
N GLU A 83 -19.21 7.15 -8.09
CA GLU A 83 -18.34 7.87 -9.04
C GLU A 83 -16.88 7.89 -8.57
N PHE A 84 -16.66 7.99 -7.26
CA PHE A 84 -15.33 7.97 -6.63
C PHE A 84 -15.21 6.81 -5.66
N ILE A 85 -14.03 6.20 -5.61
CA ILE A 85 -13.69 5.13 -4.67
C ILE A 85 -12.77 5.70 -3.58
N MET A 86 -13.02 5.25 -2.35
CA MET A 86 -12.23 5.49 -1.16
C MET A 86 -12.02 4.16 -0.42
N PHE A 87 -10.92 4.09 0.34
CA PHE A 87 -10.63 2.95 1.21
C PHE A 87 -10.56 3.40 2.66
N LEU A 88 -11.02 2.52 3.56
CA LEU A 88 -10.94 2.74 4.99
C LEU A 88 -10.60 1.41 5.66
N ASP A 89 -9.60 1.42 6.53
CA ASP A 89 -9.25 0.24 7.32
C ASP A 89 -10.22 0.12 8.51
N GLY A 90 -10.67 -1.09 8.84
CA GLY A 90 -11.74 -1.32 9.81
C GLY A 90 -11.42 -0.97 11.27
N ASP A 91 -10.19 -0.53 11.56
CA ASP A 91 -9.75 -0.02 12.85
C ASP A 91 -9.53 1.51 12.88
N ASP A 92 -9.75 2.19 11.76
CA ASP A 92 -9.62 3.64 11.58
C ASP A 92 -10.99 4.31 11.36
N TYR A 93 -11.05 5.63 11.25
CA TYR A 93 -12.29 6.35 10.98
C TYR A 93 -12.08 7.68 10.25
N TYR A 94 -13.14 8.22 9.63
CA TYR A 94 -13.14 9.55 9.02
C TYR A 94 -13.63 10.62 9.99
N ALA A 95 -13.11 11.84 9.85
CA ALA A 95 -13.66 13.03 10.51
C ALA A 95 -15.13 13.25 10.06
N PRO A 96 -16.01 13.83 10.89
CA PRO A 96 -17.46 13.92 10.60
C PRO A 96 -17.81 14.67 9.30
N GLU A 97 -16.96 15.60 8.86
CA GLU A 97 -17.20 16.43 7.66
C GLU A 97 -16.37 15.97 6.46
N ALA A 98 -15.72 14.79 6.55
CA ALA A 98 -14.73 14.37 5.56
C ALA A 98 -15.33 14.29 4.16
N LEU A 99 -16.44 13.59 3.98
CA LEU A 99 -17.07 13.42 2.66
C LEU A 99 -17.55 14.73 2.05
N GLU A 100 -18.09 15.63 2.86
CA GLU A 100 -18.52 16.97 2.42
C GLU A 100 -17.34 17.81 1.94
N ARG A 101 -16.23 17.82 2.69
CA ARG A 101 -15.00 18.53 2.33
C ARG A 101 -14.39 17.98 1.04
N LEU A 102 -14.38 16.67 0.88
CA LEU A 102 -13.88 16.01 -0.33
C LEU A 102 -14.76 16.33 -1.53
N ASP A 103 -16.10 16.23 -1.40
CA ASP A 103 -17.02 16.52 -2.50
C ASP A 103 -16.94 17.97 -2.96
N ALA A 104 -16.90 18.91 -2.01
CA ALA A 104 -16.77 20.33 -2.31
C ALA A 104 -15.51 20.62 -3.12
N ARG A 105 -14.36 20.04 -2.74
CA ARG A 105 -13.09 20.22 -3.46
C ARG A 105 -13.08 19.54 -4.82
N ILE A 106 -13.57 18.31 -4.92
CA ILE A 106 -13.65 17.55 -6.18
C ILE A 106 -14.53 18.29 -7.18
N THR A 107 -15.67 18.80 -6.72
CA THR A 107 -16.64 19.50 -7.57
C THR A 107 -16.09 20.85 -8.04
N ALA A 108 -15.51 21.64 -7.14
CA ALA A 108 -14.97 22.96 -7.47
C ALA A 108 -13.86 22.89 -8.52
N ASP A 109 -13.01 21.89 -8.45
CA ASP A 109 -11.84 21.74 -9.33
C ASP A 109 -12.00 20.67 -10.40
N ASN A 110 -13.15 20.00 -10.50
CA ASN A 110 -13.44 18.91 -11.42
C ASN A 110 -12.31 17.85 -11.43
N LEU A 111 -12.04 17.28 -10.27
CA LEU A 111 -10.89 16.41 -10.06
C LEU A 111 -11.13 14.95 -10.51
N ASP A 112 -10.05 14.28 -10.90
CA ASP A 112 -10.00 12.83 -11.09
C ASP A 112 -9.55 12.12 -9.81
N MET A 113 -8.72 12.80 -9.02
CA MET A 113 -8.16 12.27 -7.78
C MET A 113 -7.91 13.41 -6.79
N LEU A 114 -8.16 13.15 -5.52
CA LEU A 114 -7.91 14.11 -4.43
C LEU A 114 -7.19 13.41 -3.29
N TYR A 115 -5.96 13.83 -3.00
CA TYR A 115 -5.24 13.43 -1.79
C TYR A 115 -5.70 14.26 -0.61
N PHE A 116 -5.66 13.68 0.59
CA PHE A 116 -5.99 14.38 1.82
C PHE A 116 -5.12 13.93 2.99
N GLY A 117 -5.14 14.72 4.06
CA GLY A 117 -4.31 14.50 5.23
C GLY A 117 -4.91 13.49 6.21
N ALA A 118 -4.04 13.02 7.11
CA ALA A 118 -4.41 12.16 8.23
C ALA A 118 -3.92 12.73 9.57
N ALA A 119 -4.54 12.28 10.65
CA ALA A 119 -4.02 12.41 12.00
C ALA A 119 -3.90 11.03 12.64
N SER A 120 -2.83 10.80 13.41
CA SER A 120 -2.65 9.56 14.16
C SER A 120 -2.99 9.76 15.63
N PHE A 121 -3.82 8.88 16.18
CA PHE A 121 -4.08 8.82 17.62
C PHE A 121 -3.63 7.46 18.18
N TYR A 122 -3.24 7.45 19.44
CA TYR A 122 -2.50 6.34 20.04
C TYR A 122 -3.25 5.78 21.24
N GLU A 123 -3.48 4.48 21.28
CA GLU A 123 -4.15 3.81 22.42
C GLU A 123 -3.35 3.87 23.71
N SER A 124 -2.04 4.10 23.64
CA SER A 124 -1.19 4.22 24.83
C SER A 124 -0.06 5.24 24.66
N ARG A 125 0.43 5.77 25.80
CA ARG A 125 1.62 6.64 25.82
C ARG A 125 2.87 5.91 25.31
N LYS A 126 2.94 4.59 25.50
CA LYS A 126 4.04 3.75 25.00
C LYS A 126 4.05 3.75 23.49
N LEU A 127 2.92 3.43 22.84
CA LEU A 127 2.78 3.45 21.38
C LEU A 127 3.13 4.81 20.81
N ARG A 128 2.64 5.90 21.44
CA ARG A 128 2.99 7.25 20.99
C ARG A 128 4.49 7.53 21.02
N ARG A 129 5.20 7.05 22.03
CA ARG A 129 6.65 7.25 22.15
C ARG A 129 7.44 6.43 21.12
N GLU A 130 6.99 5.20 20.84
CA GLU A 130 7.70 4.24 20.00
C GLU A 130 7.39 4.41 18.50
N HIS A 131 6.17 4.86 18.17
CA HIS A 131 5.65 4.93 16.81
C HIS A 131 5.13 6.33 16.43
N TYR A 132 5.70 7.40 17.03
CA TYR A 132 5.26 8.75 16.71
C TYR A 132 5.50 9.07 15.24
N GLU A 133 4.42 9.40 14.54
CA GLU A 133 4.46 9.90 13.16
C GLU A 133 4.12 11.38 13.13
N ASN A 134 4.99 12.18 12.54
CA ASN A 134 4.63 13.56 12.21
C ASN A 134 3.84 13.55 10.90
N GLN A 135 2.52 13.76 11.01
CA GLN A 135 1.59 13.83 9.88
C GLN A 135 1.49 15.25 9.30
N GLU A 136 2.13 16.24 9.91
CA GLU A 136 2.08 17.62 9.43
C GLU A 136 2.75 17.75 8.05
N VAL A 137 2.03 18.31 7.12
CA VAL A 137 2.57 18.77 5.84
C VAL A 137 3.17 20.16 6.06
N ARG A 138 4.49 20.27 5.97
CA ARG A 138 5.22 21.50 6.31
C ARG A 138 5.05 22.60 5.27
N GLU A 139 4.79 22.22 4.02
CA GLU A 139 4.62 23.14 2.91
C GLU A 139 3.26 22.94 2.26
N SER A 140 2.67 24.02 1.75
CA SER A 140 1.38 23.94 1.07
C SER A 140 1.55 23.24 -0.28
N VAL A 141 0.86 22.14 -0.46
CA VAL A 141 0.71 21.49 -1.77
C VAL A 141 -0.53 22.08 -2.44
N GLY A 142 -0.34 23.15 -3.18
CA GLY A 142 -1.43 23.89 -3.82
C GLY A 142 -1.62 23.54 -5.29
N GLY A 143 -2.75 23.99 -5.84
CA GLY A 143 -3.07 23.88 -7.26
C GLY A 143 -3.69 22.54 -7.67
N VAL A 144 -3.98 22.45 -8.97
CA VAL A 144 -4.46 21.25 -9.65
C VAL A 144 -3.40 20.88 -10.69
N HIS A 145 -2.93 19.67 -10.66
CA HIS A 145 -1.84 19.17 -11.51
C HIS A 145 -2.24 17.82 -12.13
N CYS A 146 -1.52 17.39 -13.16
CA CYS A 146 -1.60 15.99 -13.54
C CYS A 146 -0.95 15.10 -12.46
N GLY A 147 -1.25 13.80 -12.48
CA GLY A 147 -0.75 12.87 -11.45
C GLY A 147 0.77 12.87 -11.30
N PRO A 148 1.56 12.78 -12.41
CA PRO A 148 3.02 12.86 -12.35
C PRO A 148 3.55 14.13 -11.69
N ASP A 149 3.02 15.30 -12.05
CA ASP A 149 3.48 16.59 -11.50
C ASP A 149 3.07 16.75 -10.03
N MET A 150 1.85 16.35 -9.68
CA MET A 150 1.40 16.32 -8.29
C MET A 150 2.29 15.42 -7.45
N TYR A 151 2.64 14.25 -7.94
CA TYR A 151 3.53 13.33 -7.23
C TYR A 151 4.91 13.94 -6.98
N VAL A 152 5.53 14.56 -8.00
CA VAL A 152 6.83 15.25 -7.85
C VAL A 152 6.73 16.35 -6.79
N LEU A 153 5.66 17.14 -6.80
CA LEU A 153 5.44 18.19 -5.83
C LEU A 153 5.28 17.63 -4.41
N MET A 154 4.48 16.56 -4.25
CA MET A 154 4.27 15.91 -2.95
C MET A 154 5.56 15.26 -2.40
N GLU A 155 6.41 14.67 -3.25
CA GLU A 155 7.71 14.15 -2.81
C GLU A 155 8.66 15.27 -2.36
N ARG A 156 8.74 16.38 -3.09
CA ARG A 156 9.56 17.54 -2.73
C ARG A 156 9.15 18.16 -1.40
N THR A 157 7.85 18.24 -1.15
CA THR A 157 7.29 18.83 0.08
C THR A 157 7.15 17.82 1.22
N LYS A 158 7.54 16.54 0.99
CA LYS A 158 7.36 15.42 1.94
C LYS A 158 5.90 15.20 2.34
N ALA A 159 4.97 15.57 1.46
CA ALA A 159 3.54 15.35 1.64
C ALA A 159 3.10 13.94 1.19
N PHE A 160 3.87 13.29 0.29
CA PHE A 160 3.52 11.98 -0.20
C PHE A 160 3.57 10.92 0.91
N ARG A 161 2.46 10.24 1.08
CA ARG A 161 2.30 9.10 2.00
C ARG A 161 1.67 7.95 1.22
N PRO A 162 2.43 6.88 0.93
CA PRO A 162 1.86 5.73 0.25
C PRO A 162 0.86 5.04 1.19
N SER A 163 -0.41 5.22 0.91
CA SER A 163 -1.52 4.59 1.61
C SER A 163 -2.78 4.64 0.74
N ALA A 164 -3.47 3.53 0.60
CA ALA A 164 -4.75 3.48 -0.12
C ALA A 164 -5.83 4.36 0.52
N CYS A 165 -5.73 4.62 1.83
CA CYS A 165 -6.73 5.34 2.60
C CYS A 165 -6.61 6.87 2.56
N LEU A 166 -5.59 7.42 1.90
CA LEU A 166 -5.30 8.87 1.92
C LEU A 166 -5.61 9.58 0.61
N TYR A 167 -6.45 8.99 -0.22
CA TYR A 167 -6.97 9.62 -1.43
C TYR A 167 -8.34 9.07 -1.80
N THR A 168 -9.03 9.83 -2.62
CA THR A 168 -10.19 9.38 -3.37
C THR A 168 -9.91 9.50 -4.86
N VAL A 169 -10.40 8.56 -5.66
CA VAL A 169 -10.11 8.47 -7.09
C VAL A 169 -11.36 8.12 -7.88
N ARG A 170 -11.52 8.71 -9.07
CA ARG A 170 -12.62 8.43 -9.98
C ARG A 170 -12.61 6.95 -10.40
N LYS A 171 -13.72 6.24 -10.15
CA LYS A 171 -13.84 4.81 -10.44
C LYS A 171 -13.58 4.50 -11.93
N ALA A 172 -14.13 5.30 -12.83
CA ALA A 172 -13.93 5.10 -14.27
C ALA A 172 -12.45 5.11 -14.69
N LEU A 173 -11.59 5.84 -13.97
CA LEU A 173 -10.14 5.82 -14.19
C LEU A 173 -9.55 4.47 -13.83
N LEU A 174 -9.89 3.92 -12.65
CA LEU A 174 -9.43 2.61 -12.22
C LEU A 174 -9.90 1.50 -13.17
N ASP A 175 -11.14 1.57 -13.62
CA ASP A 175 -11.72 0.60 -14.55
C ASP A 175 -11.01 0.65 -15.91
N THR A 176 -10.74 1.84 -16.44
CA THR A 176 -10.06 2.04 -17.71
C THR A 176 -8.63 1.51 -17.69
N CYS A 177 -7.91 1.76 -16.57
CA CYS A 177 -6.53 1.30 -16.41
C CYS A 177 -6.43 -0.18 -15.98
N GLY A 178 -7.54 -0.80 -15.62
CA GLY A 178 -7.56 -2.20 -15.16
C GLY A 178 -6.79 -2.41 -13.84
N LEU A 179 -6.58 -1.35 -13.05
CA LEU A 179 -5.78 -1.42 -11.83
C LEU A 179 -6.45 -2.26 -10.74
N ARG A 180 -5.65 -3.12 -10.11
CA ARG A 180 -6.03 -3.94 -8.96
C ARG A 180 -4.87 -4.02 -7.97
N PHE A 181 -5.18 -4.16 -6.69
CA PHE A 181 -4.18 -4.48 -5.68
C PHE A 181 -3.60 -5.87 -5.98
N LEU A 182 -2.28 -5.99 -5.85
CA LEU A 182 -1.61 -7.28 -6.05
C LEU A 182 -1.86 -8.17 -4.83
N ASP A 183 -2.49 -9.31 -5.06
CA ASP A 183 -2.80 -10.26 -3.99
C ASP A 183 -1.54 -10.91 -3.41
N GLY A 184 -1.62 -11.32 -2.14
CA GLY A 184 -0.60 -12.13 -1.47
C GLY A 184 0.61 -11.36 -0.94
N ILE A 185 0.73 -10.06 -1.15
CA ILE A 185 1.82 -9.24 -0.62
C ILE A 185 1.34 -8.29 0.49
N LEU A 186 2.26 -7.87 1.35
CA LEU A 186 2.11 -6.70 2.21
C LEU A 186 2.72 -5.48 1.51
N HIS A 187 2.25 -4.27 1.86
CA HIS A 187 2.62 -3.00 1.21
C HIS A 187 2.12 -2.91 -0.25
N GLU A 188 0.99 -3.55 -0.51
CA GLU A 188 0.26 -3.55 -1.78
C GLU A 188 -0.19 -2.15 -2.20
N ASP A 189 -0.43 -1.28 -1.22
CA ASP A 189 -0.84 0.11 -1.39
C ASP A 189 0.24 0.97 -2.07
N VAL A 190 1.52 0.73 -1.74
CA VAL A 190 2.64 1.40 -2.41
C VAL A 190 2.63 1.09 -3.90
N LEU A 191 2.56 -0.19 -4.27
CA LEU A 191 2.55 -0.60 -5.67
C LEU A 191 1.34 -0.05 -6.41
N PHE A 192 0.14 -0.22 -5.83
CA PHE A 192 -1.10 0.24 -6.43
C PHE A 192 -1.07 1.75 -6.70
N GLN A 193 -0.63 2.53 -5.72
CA GLN A 193 -0.57 3.99 -5.85
C GLN A 193 0.46 4.42 -6.87
N MET A 194 1.64 3.80 -6.92
CA MET A 194 2.67 4.11 -7.92
C MET A 194 2.21 3.75 -9.35
N GLN A 195 1.39 2.72 -9.50
CA GLN A 195 0.75 2.39 -10.79
C GLN A 195 -0.39 3.37 -11.15
N LEU A 196 -1.09 3.92 -10.16
CA LEU A 196 -2.19 4.86 -10.37
C LEU A 196 -1.70 6.26 -10.77
N ILE A 197 -0.63 6.76 -10.17
CA ILE A 197 -0.10 8.13 -10.34
C ILE A 197 0.02 8.59 -11.80
N PRO A 198 0.45 7.76 -12.76
CA PRO A 198 0.60 8.19 -14.16
C PRO A 198 -0.69 8.60 -14.87
N HIS A 199 -1.85 8.21 -14.38
CA HIS A 199 -3.09 8.25 -15.16
C HIS A 199 -3.99 9.49 -14.94
N PRO A 200 -4.24 9.99 -13.71
CA PRO A 200 -5.16 11.11 -13.50
C PRO A 200 -4.59 12.42 -14.05
N GLN A 201 -5.48 13.21 -14.67
CA GLN A 201 -5.11 14.49 -15.28
C GLN A 201 -5.36 15.68 -14.35
N ARG A 202 -6.26 15.54 -13.39
CA ARG A 202 -6.66 16.60 -12.46
C ARG A 202 -6.60 16.10 -11.02
N VAL A 203 -5.47 16.37 -10.38
CA VAL A 203 -5.16 15.93 -9.01
C VAL A 203 -4.93 17.16 -8.14
N ALA A 204 -5.48 17.15 -6.93
CA ALA A 204 -5.21 18.14 -5.90
C ALA A 204 -4.83 17.48 -4.57
N PHE A 205 -4.35 18.26 -3.65
CA PHE A 205 -4.10 17.86 -2.26
C PHE A 205 -4.90 18.77 -1.32
N LEU A 206 -5.65 18.16 -0.40
CA LEU A 206 -6.37 18.85 0.66
C LEU A 206 -5.64 18.61 1.99
N ASN A 207 -4.92 19.60 2.48
CA ASN A 207 -4.15 19.49 3.72
C ASN A 207 -5.04 19.58 4.96
N GLU A 208 -6.02 18.70 5.06
CA GLU A 208 -6.93 18.57 6.20
C GLU A 208 -6.84 17.13 6.73
N PRO A 209 -6.75 16.90 8.04
CA PRO A 209 -6.62 15.57 8.63
C PRO A 209 -7.97 14.84 8.67
N LEU A 210 -8.50 14.53 7.51
CA LEU A 210 -9.82 13.90 7.36
C LEU A 210 -9.83 12.41 7.74
N TYR A 211 -8.68 11.75 7.63
CA TYR A 211 -8.49 10.36 8.03
C TYR A 211 -7.89 10.29 9.44
N GLN A 212 -8.49 9.51 10.33
CA GLN A 212 -8.07 9.33 11.71
C GLN A 212 -7.49 7.92 11.88
N ARG A 213 -6.16 7.82 11.91
CA ARG A 213 -5.44 6.54 12.02
C ARG A 213 -5.27 6.13 13.46
N ARG A 214 -5.69 4.92 13.79
CA ARG A 214 -5.47 4.31 15.11
C ARG A 214 -4.12 3.61 15.17
N MET A 215 -3.29 4.00 16.13
CA MET A 215 -2.07 3.29 16.47
C MET A 215 -2.34 2.38 17.67
N ARG A 216 -2.50 1.08 17.41
CA ARG A 216 -2.83 0.05 18.41
C ARG A 216 -1.78 -1.07 18.44
N GLU A 217 -1.70 -1.80 19.54
CA GLU A 217 -0.87 -3.00 19.62
C GLU A 217 -1.37 -4.08 18.66
N GLY A 218 -0.43 -4.80 18.04
CA GLY A 218 -0.72 -5.88 17.11
C GLY A 218 -1.19 -5.45 15.72
N SER A 219 -1.14 -4.15 15.38
CA SER A 219 -1.33 -3.72 13.99
C SER A 219 -0.06 -3.97 13.16
N ILE A 220 -0.19 -4.01 11.84
CA ILE A 220 0.94 -4.14 10.91
C ILE A 220 2.01 -3.07 11.19
N MET A 221 1.59 -1.85 11.55
CA MET A 221 2.47 -0.71 11.82
C MET A 221 3.23 -0.79 13.16
N THR A 222 2.76 -1.60 14.10
CA THR A 222 3.32 -1.68 15.47
C THR A 222 4.00 -3.02 15.77
N THR A 223 3.91 -3.98 14.87
CA THR A 223 4.57 -5.29 14.97
C THR A 223 5.96 -5.26 14.33
N ARG A 224 6.84 -6.15 14.79
CA ARG A 224 8.14 -6.34 14.14
C ARG A 224 7.96 -6.80 12.69
N PRO A 225 8.82 -6.31 11.77
CA PRO A 225 8.81 -6.80 10.39
C PRO A 225 9.01 -8.32 10.32
N THR A 226 8.35 -8.93 9.36
CA THR A 226 8.46 -10.35 9.04
C THR A 226 8.95 -10.53 7.60
N MET A 227 9.27 -11.75 7.20
CA MET A 227 9.62 -12.05 5.81
C MET A 227 8.51 -11.71 4.81
N ARG A 228 7.24 -11.66 5.24
CA ARG A 228 6.13 -11.19 4.39
C ARG A 228 6.28 -9.70 4.03
N ASN A 229 6.75 -8.87 4.97
CA ASN A 229 7.03 -7.44 4.71
C ASN A 229 8.18 -7.28 3.72
N VAL A 230 9.30 -8.02 3.94
CA VAL A 230 10.47 -7.99 3.05
C VAL A 230 10.09 -8.41 1.63
N HIS A 231 9.39 -9.53 1.50
CA HIS A 231 8.97 -10.06 0.20
C HIS A 231 8.03 -9.08 -0.52
N GLY A 232 7.00 -8.58 0.18
CA GLY A 232 6.06 -7.61 -0.40
C GLY A 232 6.74 -6.36 -0.92
N LEU A 233 7.64 -5.75 -0.13
CA LEU A 233 8.42 -4.58 -0.55
C LEU A 233 9.38 -4.89 -1.70
N ALA A 234 10.01 -6.07 -1.72
CA ALA A 234 10.91 -6.48 -2.80
C ALA A 234 10.16 -6.64 -4.13
N VAL A 235 8.99 -7.30 -4.10
CA VAL A 235 8.10 -7.43 -5.26
C VAL A 235 7.65 -6.05 -5.74
N THR A 236 7.22 -5.19 -4.81
CA THR A 236 6.80 -3.82 -5.10
C THR A 236 7.90 -3.04 -5.80
N ALA A 237 9.11 -3.01 -5.24
CA ALA A 237 10.25 -2.29 -5.82
C ALA A 237 10.63 -2.82 -7.21
N GLN A 238 10.57 -4.13 -7.41
CA GLN A 238 10.83 -4.73 -8.71
C GLN A 238 9.79 -4.33 -9.75
N ARG A 239 8.50 -4.44 -9.43
CA ARG A 239 7.41 -4.05 -10.33
C ARG A 239 7.48 -2.57 -10.70
N MET A 240 7.81 -1.71 -9.74
CA MET A 240 8.03 -0.30 -9.98
C MET A 240 9.22 -0.06 -10.92
N GLN A 241 10.33 -0.76 -10.73
CA GLN A 241 11.50 -0.67 -11.61
C GLN A 241 11.19 -1.13 -13.05
N GLU A 242 10.48 -2.23 -13.20
CA GLU A 242 10.04 -2.77 -14.50
C GLU A 242 9.13 -1.76 -15.22
N TRP A 243 8.17 -1.18 -14.49
CA TRP A 243 7.29 -0.16 -15.04
C TRP A 243 8.07 1.08 -15.50
N LEU A 244 8.97 1.61 -14.67
CA LEU A 244 9.77 2.77 -15.02
C LEU A 244 10.65 2.50 -16.25
N ALA A 245 11.29 1.33 -16.32
CA ALA A 245 12.14 0.97 -17.46
C ALA A 245 11.34 0.89 -18.78
N ALA A 246 10.07 0.48 -18.72
CA ALA A 246 9.21 0.41 -19.90
C ALA A 246 8.67 1.77 -20.36
N HIS A 247 8.49 2.74 -19.43
CA HIS A 247 7.74 3.97 -19.69
C HIS A 247 8.54 5.28 -19.50
N ALA A 248 9.83 5.22 -19.12
CA ALA A 248 10.61 6.42 -18.82
C ALA A 248 10.65 7.46 -19.96
N GLY A 249 10.53 7.02 -21.20
CA GLY A 249 10.49 7.91 -22.36
C GLY A 249 9.18 8.68 -22.55
N GLU A 250 8.14 8.37 -21.78
CA GLU A 250 6.80 8.97 -21.88
C GLU A 250 6.60 10.13 -20.88
N TYR A 251 7.50 10.27 -19.90
CA TYR A 251 7.34 11.20 -18.78
C TYR A 251 8.52 12.18 -18.66
N SER A 252 8.31 13.23 -17.88
CA SER A 252 9.36 14.21 -17.57
C SER A 252 10.50 13.55 -16.79
N ARG A 253 11.71 14.09 -16.96
CA ARG A 253 12.88 13.65 -16.21
C ARG A 253 12.68 13.73 -14.69
N GLU A 254 12.05 14.80 -14.25
CA GLU A 254 11.77 15.02 -12.81
C GLU A 254 10.86 13.94 -12.22
N PHE A 255 9.82 13.54 -12.95
CA PHE A 255 8.96 12.45 -12.55
C PHE A 255 9.73 11.12 -12.50
N CYS A 256 10.51 10.82 -13.55
CA CYS A 256 11.32 9.59 -13.58
C CYS A 256 12.32 9.52 -12.42
N GLU A 257 12.98 10.64 -12.10
CA GLU A 257 13.90 10.74 -10.96
C GLU A 257 13.17 10.52 -9.61
N ALA A 258 12.02 11.15 -9.40
CA ALA A 258 11.21 10.97 -8.19
C ALA A 258 10.69 9.52 -8.07
N TYR A 259 10.24 8.94 -9.18
CA TYR A 259 9.78 7.55 -9.23
C TYR A 259 10.91 6.55 -8.92
N ALA A 260 12.10 6.75 -9.53
CA ALA A 260 13.29 5.95 -9.27
C ALA A 260 13.75 6.07 -7.82
N TRP A 261 13.68 7.27 -7.25
CA TRP A 261 14.00 7.49 -5.84
C TRP A 261 13.06 6.68 -4.93
N ARG A 262 11.75 6.73 -5.16
CA ARG A 262 10.76 5.95 -4.39
C ARG A 262 11.00 4.44 -4.53
N THR A 263 11.34 3.98 -5.73
CA THR A 263 11.69 2.58 -5.99
C THR A 263 12.91 2.16 -5.15
N SER A 264 13.93 3.00 -5.09
CA SER A 264 15.14 2.76 -4.29
C SER A 264 14.84 2.80 -2.79
N ASP A 265 14.06 3.78 -2.31
CA ASP A 265 13.62 3.89 -0.92
C ASP A 265 12.85 2.63 -0.48
N THR A 266 11.91 2.16 -1.30
CA THR A 266 11.16 0.92 -1.04
C THR A 266 12.09 -0.29 -0.90
N ARG A 267 13.12 -0.38 -1.75
CA ARG A 267 14.14 -1.44 -1.68
C ARG A 267 15.01 -1.32 -0.42
N GLU A 268 15.39 -0.10 -0.03
CA GLU A 268 16.16 0.14 1.19
C GLU A 268 15.38 -0.23 2.45
N VAL A 269 14.07 0.06 2.49
CA VAL A 269 13.19 -0.37 3.59
C VAL A 269 13.14 -1.90 3.67
N ALA A 270 12.99 -2.60 2.53
CA ALA A 270 13.03 -4.06 2.47
C ALA A 270 14.36 -4.61 3.00
N ALA A 271 15.48 -4.03 2.57
CA ALA A 271 16.82 -4.43 3.03
C ALA A 271 17.05 -4.16 4.52
N ARG A 272 16.51 -3.05 5.04
CA ARG A 272 16.55 -2.75 6.48
C ARG A 272 15.77 -3.78 7.28
N TYR A 273 14.55 -4.13 6.88
CA TYR A 273 13.75 -5.16 7.54
C TYR A 273 14.42 -6.53 7.49
N LEU A 274 15.02 -6.90 6.35
CA LEU A 274 15.73 -8.17 6.23
C LEU A 274 16.88 -8.32 7.24
N ARG A 275 17.58 -7.22 7.57
CA ARG A 275 18.64 -7.23 8.61
C ARG A 275 18.14 -7.46 10.03
N GLU A 276 16.85 -7.23 10.29
CA GLU A 276 16.22 -7.41 11.59
C GLU A 276 15.60 -8.81 11.77
N ILE A 277 15.61 -9.64 10.72
CA ILE A 277 14.97 -10.96 10.69
C ILE A 277 16.03 -12.06 10.85
N ASP A 278 15.78 -13.00 11.75
CA ASP A 278 16.67 -14.11 12.00
C ASP A 278 16.71 -15.08 10.81
N GLU A 279 17.88 -15.70 10.56
CA GLU A 279 18.08 -16.69 9.47
C GLU A 279 17.09 -17.86 9.56
N ALA A 280 16.72 -18.27 10.78
CA ALA A 280 15.74 -19.32 11.01
C ALA A 280 14.36 -18.95 10.45
N ASP A 281 13.93 -17.70 10.61
CA ASP A 281 12.66 -17.18 10.08
C ASP A 281 12.68 -17.08 8.55
N VAL A 282 13.83 -16.67 7.97
CA VAL A 282 14.02 -16.69 6.51
C VAL A 282 13.89 -18.10 5.97
N ALA A 283 14.56 -19.07 6.61
CA ALA A 283 14.52 -20.48 6.21
C ALA A 283 13.12 -21.10 6.38
N ALA A 284 12.41 -20.74 7.45
CA ALA A 284 11.04 -21.19 7.70
C ALA A 284 10.07 -20.61 6.64
N TYR A 285 10.19 -19.34 6.30
CA TYR A 285 9.38 -18.69 5.26
C TYR A 285 9.57 -19.38 3.90
N ARG A 286 10.82 -19.63 3.49
CA ARG A 286 11.16 -20.28 2.23
C ARG A 286 10.56 -21.69 2.11
N LYS A 287 10.54 -22.46 3.20
CA LYS A 287 9.93 -23.80 3.21
C LYS A 287 8.43 -23.82 2.98
N GLY A 288 7.75 -22.71 3.28
CA GLY A 288 6.31 -22.55 3.07
C GLY A 288 5.92 -22.18 1.65
N LEU A 289 6.90 -21.81 0.79
CA LEU A 289 6.67 -21.39 -0.59
C LEU A 289 6.61 -22.59 -1.53
N SER A 290 5.78 -22.52 -2.57
CA SER A 290 5.84 -23.42 -3.72
C SER A 290 7.15 -23.23 -4.48
N VAL A 291 7.48 -24.14 -5.39
CA VAL A 291 8.72 -24.07 -6.19
C VAL A 291 8.75 -22.79 -7.03
N GLU A 292 7.61 -22.39 -7.59
CA GLU A 292 7.47 -21.17 -8.41
C GLU A 292 7.62 -19.91 -7.57
N GLU A 293 6.93 -19.86 -6.42
CA GLU A 293 7.05 -18.75 -5.46
C GLU A 293 8.47 -18.63 -4.89
N LEU A 294 9.14 -19.76 -4.62
CA LEU A 294 10.52 -19.77 -4.14
C LEU A 294 11.48 -19.21 -5.18
N ALA A 295 11.33 -19.58 -6.44
CA ALA A 295 12.15 -19.03 -7.52
C ALA A 295 11.96 -17.52 -7.68
N ALA A 296 10.73 -17.04 -7.62
CA ALA A 296 10.42 -15.61 -7.64
C ALA A 296 10.97 -14.89 -6.40
N PHE A 297 10.80 -15.47 -5.21
CA PHE A 297 11.33 -14.93 -3.96
C PHE A 297 12.85 -14.79 -3.99
N ASP A 298 13.56 -15.85 -4.37
CA ASP A 298 15.03 -15.82 -4.44
C ASP A 298 15.52 -14.77 -5.42
N LEU A 299 14.84 -14.56 -6.55
CA LEU A 299 15.16 -13.50 -7.50
C LEU A 299 14.98 -12.10 -6.88
N HIS A 300 13.88 -11.87 -6.19
CA HIS A 300 13.55 -10.59 -5.56
C HIS A 300 14.52 -10.26 -4.41
N VAL A 301 14.76 -11.22 -3.53
CA VAL A 301 15.57 -11.03 -2.32
C VAL A 301 17.08 -11.06 -2.61
N LEU A 302 17.56 -11.83 -3.60
CA LEU A 302 18.95 -11.77 -4.06
C LEU A 302 19.36 -10.36 -4.50
N GLY A 303 18.44 -9.61 -5.12
CA GLY A 303 18.66 -8.20 -5.45
C GLY A 303 18.90 -7.31 -4.21
N LEU A 304 18.20 -7.59 -3.11
CA LEU A 304 18.39 -6.88 -1.83
C LEU A 304 19.75 -7.21 -1.21
N TRP A 305 20.14 -8.47 -1.15
CA TRP A 305 21.44 -8.89 -0.59
C TRP A 305 22.62 -8.31 -1.36
N ARG A 306 22.56 -8.25 -2.69
CA ARG A 306 23.58 -7.60 -3.50
C ARG A 306 23.74 -6.12 -3.18
N SER A 307 22.65 -5.42 -2.83
CA SER A 307 22.70 -4.01 -2.43
C SER A 307 23.26 -3.78 -1.03
N MET A 308 23.32 -4.82 -0.18
CA MET A 308 23.77 -4.75 1.22
C MET A 308 25.29 -4.99 1.42
N GLY A 309 26.05 -5.27 0.38
CA GLY A 309 27.50 -5.46 0.46
C GLY A 309 27.94 -6.70 1.26
N HIS A 310 28.65 -6.53 2.36
CA HIS A 310 29.32 -7.62 3.12
C HIS A 310 28.44 -8.82 3.53
N VAL A 311 27.12 -8.67 3.60
CA VAL A 311 26.20 -9.79 3.94
C VAL A 311 26.16 -10.84 2.81
N TYR A 312 26.52 -10.44 1.58
CA TYR A 312 26.54 -11.35 0.44
C TYR A 312 27.64 -12.42 0.52
N ASP A 313 28.84 -12.05 0.97
CA ASP A 313 29.96 -12.97 1.07
C ASP A 313 29.73 -14.06 2.13
N GLU A 314 29.13 -13.71 3.27
CA GLU A 314 28.75 -14.69 4.31
C GLU A 314 27.63 -15.62 3.84
N TYR A 315 26.68 -15.10 3.07
CA TYR A 315 25.57 -15.90 2.55
C TYR A 315 26.00 -16.85 1.43
N GLU A 316 26.84 -16.44 0.50
CA GLU A 316 27.42 -17.32 -0.53
C GLU A 316 28.21 -18.48 0.07
N THR A 317 28.80 -18.29 1.24
CA THR A 317 29.52 -19.33 1.97
C THR A 317 28.61 -20.21 2.81
N SER A 318 27.36 -19.81 3.02
CA SER A 318 26.41 -20.58 3.83
C SER A 318 26.01 -21.91 3.17
N HIS A 319 25.77 -22.94 4.00
CA HIS A 319 25.33 -24.24 3.54
C HIS A 319 23.98 -24.19 2.80
N ALA A 320 23.11 -23.25 3.19
CA ALA A 320 21.78 -23.04 2.60
C ALA A 320 21.87 -22.49 1.16
N TYR A 321 22.81 -21.56 0.90
CA TYR A 321 23.05 -21.04 -0.44
C TYR A 321 23.60 -22.12 -1.38
N ARG A 322 24.54 -22.93 -0.91
CA ARG A 322 25.13 -24.03 -1.72
C ARG A 322 24.10 -25.07 -2.11
N ILE A 323 23.16 -25.39 -1.22
CA ILE A 323 22.08 -26.37 -1.50
C ILE A 323 21.05 -25.72 -2.46
N GLY A 324 20.66 -24.46 -2.25
CA GLY A 324 19.73 -23.73 -3.13
C GLY A 324 20.31 -23.56 -4.54
N HIS A 325 21.57 -23.21 -4.66
CA HIS A 325 22.25 -23.03 -5.96
C HIS A 325 22.46 -24.37 -6.73
N ALA A 326 22.61 -25.47 -6.01
CA ALA A 326 22.72 -26.80 -6.62
C ALA A 326 21.37 -27.34 -7.13
N LEU A 327 20.24 -26.85 -6.58
CA LEU A 327 18.89 -27.24 -6.97
C LEU A 327 18.30 -26.35 -8.08
N ILE A 328 18.85 -25.16 -8.29
CA ILE A 328 18.40 -24.20 -9.31
C ILE A 328 19.54 -24.02 -10.32
N ALA A 329 19.66 -24.93 -11.29
CA ALA A 329 20.40 -24.68 -12.52
C ALA A 329 19.63 -23.59 -13.28
N ILE A 330 19.91 -22.31 -13.02
CA ILE A 330 19.37 -21.20 -13.77
C ILE A 330 19.76 -21.40 -15.23
N PRO A 331 18.80 -21.51 -16.18
CA PRO A 331 19.12 -21.62 -17.60
C PRO A 331 20.06 -20.49 -18.00
N GLN A 332 21.12 -20.80 -18.75
CA GLN A 332 22.16 -19.84 -19.18
C GLN A 332 21.61 -18.56 -19.83
N LYS A 333 20.37 -18.58 -20.35
CA LYS A 333 19.68 -17.40 -20.90
C LYS A 333 19.33 -16.34 -19.85
N ILE A 334 19.09 -16.72 -18.59
CA ILE A 334 18.78 -15.77 -17.50
C ILE A 334 20.08 -15.18 -16.94
N ARG A 335 21.18 -15.90 -16.98
CA ARG A 335 22.50 -15.42 -16.54
C ARG A 335 22.98 -14.17 -17.33
N LYS A 336 22.67 -14.08 -18.62
CA LYS A 336 23.01 -12.93 -19.48
C LYS A 336 22.19 -11.68 -19.22
N LEU A 337 21.02 -11.78 -18.60
CA LEU A 337 20.15 -10.65 -18.23
C LEU A 337 20.54 -10.00 -16.89
N VAL A 338 21.36 -10.67 -16.10
CA VAL A 338 21.79 -10.23 -14.76
C VAL A 338 23.22 -9.68 -14.73
N GLU A 339 24.00 -9.85 -15.79
CA GLU A 339 25.33 -9.25 -15.94
C GLU A 339 25.23 -7.79 -16.36
N LEU A 340 25.06 -6.89 -15.37
CA LEU A 340 25.37 -5.47 -15.57
C LEU A 340 26.88 -5.29 -15.79
N PRO A 341 27.32 -4.40 -16.71
CA PRO A 341 28.74 -4.18 -16.95
C PRO A 341 29.42 -3.70 -15.67
N GLN A 342 30.43 -4.41 -15.25
CA GLN A 342 31.32 -3.97 -14.17
C GLN A 342 31.97 -2.64 -14.58
N ALA A 343 31.78 -1.60 -13.79
CA ALA A 343 32.56 -0.38 -13.91
C ALA A 343 34.03 -0.74 -13.70
N LYS A 344 34.88 -0.47 -14.70
CA LYS A 344 36.31 -0.63 -14.59
C LYS A 344 36.83 0.31 -13.49
N PRO A 345 37.67 -0.15 -12.58
CA PRO A 345 38.35 0.74 -11.66
C PRO A 345 39.44 1.49 -12.43
N GLY A 346 39.36 2.79 -12.45
CA GLY A 346 40.48 3.77 -12.62
C GLY A 346 41.12 3.85 -14.01
N GLU A 347 40.85 4.89 -14.74
CA GLU A 347 41.79 5.78 -15.37
C GLU A 347 41.37 7.22 -15.13
#